data_bdcd23e61ae67ff6bccf6504b7faa931
#
_entry.id   bdcd23e61ae67ff6bccf6504b7faa931
#
_cell.length_a   1.000
_cell.length_b   1.000
_cell.length_c   1.000
_cell.angle_alpha   90.00
_cell.angle_beta   90.00
_cell.angle_gamma   90.00
#
_symmetry.space_group_name_H-M   'P 1'
#
loop_
_entity.id
_entity.type
_entity.pdbx_description
1 polymer ?
#
loop_
_entity_poly.entity_id
_entity_poly.type
_entity_poly.pdbx_seq_one_letter_code
_entity_poly.pdbx_strand_id
1 'polypeptide(L)'
;SHPEGVLRPDDFVAIKANWLPKDKNIVDTAEELNILSEAFVFVDDNPAEREIVRGQLGGTAVPEIGEVTDYIRVLDRSGYFETVTLSEDDLKRNDMYRANAQRAKAQSRFADYHDYLLSLEMTAEIGDFSPLYLQRITQLTNKSNQFNLTTKRYTAEQTVSYTHLTLP
;
A
#
# COMPACT_ATOMS: atom_id res chain seq x y z
N SER A 1 24.65 5.70 -7.31
CA SER A 1 24.33 6.21 -5.96
C SER A 1 25.53 6.97 -5.41
N HIS A 2 25.29 8.11 -4.76
CA HIS A 2 26.35 8.90 -4.12
C HIS A 2 26.95 8.09 -2.96
N PRO A 3 28.28 8.05 -2.75
CA PRO A 3 28.91 7.26 -1.69
C PRO A 3 28.40 7.57 -0.28
N GLU A 4 27.99 8.82 -0.05
CA GLU A 4 27.41 9.30 1.22
C GLU A 4 25.87 9.27 1.25
N GLY A 5 25.23 8.73 0.21
CA GLY A 5 23.78 8.63 0.13
C GLY A 5 23.24 7.63 1.16
N VAL A 6 22.31 8.08 1.99
CA VAL A 6 21.60 7.23 2.97
C VAL A 6 20.65 6.28 2.25
N LEU A 7 19.94 6.78 1.24
CA LEU A 7 18.97 6.01 0.47
C LEU A 7 19.65 5.18 -0.63
N ARG A 8 19.22 3.94 -0.77
CA ARG A 8 19.67 3.00 -1.80
C ARG A 8 18.50 2.67 -2.74
N PRO A 9 18.77 2.19 -3.98
CA PRO A 9 17.69 1.77 -4.89
C PRO A 9 16.70 0.80 -4.25
N ASP A 10 17.19 -0.06 -3.37
CA ASP A 10 16.37 -1.03 -2.66
C ASP A 10 15.45 -0.43 -1.58
N ASP A 11 15.62 0.83 -1.22
CA ASP A 11 14.72 1.51 -0.30
C ASP A 11 13.45 2.02 -1.00
N PHE A 12 13.42 1.99 -2.34
CA PHE A 12 12.29 2.44 -3.15
C PHE A 12 11.44 1.28 -3.64
N VAL A 13 10.14 1.41 -3.53
CA VAL A 13 9.17 0.40 -4.01
C VAL A 13 9.06 0.45 -5.54
N ALA A 14 9.10 1.65 -6.12
CA ALA A 14 9.06 1.86 -7.56
C ALA A 14 10.03 2.99 -7.97
N ILE A 15 10.64 2.85 -9.15
CA ILE A 15 11.50 3.87 -9.75
C ILE A 15 11.02 4.08 -11.19
N LYS A 16 10.51 5.28 -11.50
CA LYS A 16 10.02 5.67 -12.82
C LYS A 16 10.95 6.72 -13.45
N ALA A 17 12.07 6.26 -14.03
CA ALA A 17 13.02 7.12 -14.74
C ALA A 17 12.70 7.12 -16.25
N ASN A 18 11.69 7.88 -16.65
CA ASN A 18 11.20 7.98 -18.02
C ASN A 18 10.80 9.42 -18.36
N TRP A 19 10.35 9.65 -19.59
CA TRP A 19 9.90 10.95 -20.08
C TRP A 19 8.38 11.13 -20.07
N LEU A 20 7.65 10.24 -19.42
CA LEU A 20 6.20 10.38 -19.25
C LEU A 20 5.87 11.49 -18.26
N PRO A 21 4.70 12.13 -18.40
CA PRO A 21 4.21 13.09 -17.42
C PRO A 21 4.14 12.50 -16.00
N LYS A 22 4.37 13.31 -15.00
CA LYS A 22 4.43 12.88 -13.59
C LYS A 22 3.09 12.32 -13.10
N ASP A 23 1.97 12.91 -13.52
CA ASP A 23 0.62 12.42 -13.21
C ASP A 23 0.41 10.99 -13.71
N LYS A 24 0.90 10.65 -14.92
CA LYS A 24 0.83 9.29 -15.46
C LYS A 24 1.68 8.32 -14.65
N ASN A 25 2.89 8.72 -14.30
CA ASN A 25 3.76 7.89 -13.47
C ASN A 25 3.16 7.64 -12.07
N ILE A 26 2.43 8.60 -11.50
CA ILE A 26 1.72 8.41 -10.23
C ILE A 26 0.60 7.40 -10.39
N VAL A 27 -0.23 7.53 -11.44
CA VAL A 27 -1.33 6.59 -11.72
C VAL A 27 -0.78 5.17 -11.94
N ASP A 28 0.21 5.00 -12.79
CA ASP A 28 0.84 3.70 -13.04
C ASP A 28 1.42 3.09 -11.75
N THR A 29 2.03 3.92 -10.90
CA THR A 29 2.56 3.45 -9.61
C THR A 29 1.44 3.07 -8.64
N ALA A 30 0.35 3.83 -8.62
CA ALA A 30 -0.84 3.54 -7.81
C ALA A 30 -1.44 2.18 -8.19
N GLU A 31 -1.57 1.90 -9.49
CA GLU A 31 -2.02 0.62 -10.01
C GLU A 31 -1.06 -0.53 -9.66
N GLU A 32 0.25 -0.34 -9.87
CA GLU A 32 1.28 -1.35 -9.51
C GLU A 32 1.26 -1.73 -8.03
N LEU A 33 1.02 -0.74 -7.16
CA LEU A 33 0.98 -0.93 -5.71
C LEU A 33 -0.41 -1.29 -5.17
N ASN A 34 -1.44 -1.23 -6.03
CA ASN A 34 -2.84 -1.41 -5.66
C ASN A 34 -3.27 -0.47 -4.51
N ILE A 35 -2.93 0.81 -4.64
CA ILE A 35 -3.33 1.89 -3.74
C ILE A 35 -3.96 3.03 -4.54
N LEU A 36 -4.69 3.91 -3.86
CA LEU A 36 -5.29 5.07 -4.51
C LEU A 36 -4.27 6.19 -4.72
N SER A 37 -4.44 7.00 -5.77
CA SER A 37 -3.59 8.16 -6.02
C SER A 37 -3.64 9.19 -4.88
N GLU A 38 -4.74 9.25 -4.15
CA GLU A 38 -4.91 10.09 -2.96
C GLU A 38 -4.02 9.69 -1.77
N ALA A 39 -3.44 8.47 -1.81
CA ALA A 39 -2.48 8.02 -0.80
C ALA A 39 -1.05 8.52 -1.04
N PHE A 40 -0.81 9.24 -2.15
CA PHE A 40 0.48 9.80 -2.47
C PHE A 40 0.64 11.25 -1.99
N VAL A 41 1.87 11.57 -1.64
CA VAL A 41 2.35 12.94 -1.49
C VAL A 41 3.35 13.18 -2.61
N PHE A 42 3.02 14.06 -3.55
CA PHE A 42 3.88 14.41 -4.67
C PHE A 42 4.75 15.63 -4.34
N VAL A 43 6.04 15.44 -4.38
CA VAL A 43 7.04 16.48 -4.10
C VAL A 43 7.93 16.64 -5.32
N ASP A 44 7.99 17.84 -5.86
CA ASP A 44 8.81 18.17 -7.04
C ASP A 44 9.28 19.61 -6.91
N ASP A 45 10.51 19.93 -7.32
CA ASP A 45 11.08 21.27 -7.29
C ASP A 45 10.50 22.16 -8.40
N ASN A 46 10.03 21.56 -9.50
CA ASN A 46 9.43 22.29 -10.61
C ASN A 46 7.96 22.65 -10.29
N PRO A 47 7.63 23.94 -10.17
CA PRO A 47 6.26 24.38 -9.90
C PRO A 47 5.27 24.01 -11.02
N ALA A 48 5.72 23.93 -12.27
CA ALA A 48 4.86 23.55 -13.38
C ALA A 48 4.43 22.07 -13.28
N GLU A 49 5.34 21.17 -12.88
CA GLU A 49 5.00 19.75 -12.63
C GLU A 49 4.04 19.60 -11.45
N ARG A 50 4.23 20.38 -10.39
CA ARG A 50 3.28 20.39 -9.25
C ARG A 50 1.88 20.83 -9.67
N GLU A 51 1.77 21.88 -10.51
CA GLU A 51 0.47 22.34 -11.01
C GLU A 51 -0.22 21.32 -11.92
N ILE A 52 0.54 20.62 -12.77
CA ILE A 52 0.01 19.55 -13.61
C ILE A 52 -0.58 18.44 -12.74
N VAL A 53 0.18 17.96 -11.76
CA VAL A 53 -0.28 16.89 -10.86
C VAL A 53 -1.51 17.34 -10.06
N ARG A 54 -1.50 18.56 -9.52
CA ARG A 54 -2.63 19.13 -8.77
C ARG A 54 -3.90 19.23 -9.62
N GLY A 55 -3.74 19.61 -10.88
CA GLY A 55 -4.87 19.73 -11.82
C GLY A 55 -5.41 18.40 -12.32
N GLN A 56 -4.54 17.41 -12.51
CA GLN A 56 -4.92 16.10 -13.06
C GLN A 56 -5.33 15.10 -11.97
N LEU A 57 -4.74 15.18 -10.77
CA LEU A 57 -4.95 14.25 -9.67
C LEU A 57 -5.40 15.01 -8.41
N GLY A 58 -6.64 15.49 -8.42
CA GLY A 58 -7.18 16.39 -7.39
C GLY A 58 -7.20 15.84 -5.96
N GLY A 59 -6.98 14.54 -5.76
CA GLY A 59 -6.88 13.91 -4.44
C GLY A 59 -5.45 13.72 -3.95
N THR A 60 -4.45 13.78 -4.83
CA THR A 60 -3.03 13.64 -4.47
C THR A 60 -2.56 14.89 -3.71
N ALA A 61 -1.92 14.69 -2.57
CA ALA A 61 -1.36 15.81 -1.81
C ALA A 61 -0.13 16.38 -2.54
N VAL A 62 -0.12 17.69 -2.83
CA VAL A 62 0.97 18.40 -3.49
C VAL A 62 1.38 19.59 -2.62
N PRO A 63 2.33 19.41 -1.68
CA PRO A 63 2.76 20.48 -0.79
C PRO A 63 3.46 21.60 -1.56
N GLU A 64 3.27 22.84 -1.08
CA GLU A 64 4.00 24.01 -1.59
C GLU A 64 5.39 24.03 -0.99
N ILE A 65 6.34 23.52 -1.75
CA ILE A 65 7.76 23.60 -1.42
C ILE A 65 8.37 24.82 -2.15
N GLY A 66 9.07 25.65 -1.39
CA GLY A 66 9.77 26.83 -1.92
C GLY A 66 11.23 26.50 -2.25
N GLU A 67 12.13 27.12 -1.50
CA GLU A 67 13.56 26.88 -1.62
C GLU A 67 13.94 25.51 -1.02
N VAL A 68 15.04 24.92 -1.53
CA VAL A 68 15.54 23.60 -1.08
C VAL A 68 15.73 23.53 0.44
N THR A 69 16.09 24.65 1.07
CA THR A 69 16.24 24.78 2.53
C THR A 69 14.93 24.59 3.30
N ASP A 70 13.80 24.76 2.64
CA ASP A 70 12.48 24.67 3.26
C ASP A 70 11.84 23.28 3.14
N TYR A 71 12.35 22.41 2.27
CA TYR A 71 11.72 21.12 1.94
C TYR A 71 11.43 20.28 3.20
N ILE A 72 12.45 20.04 4.01
CA ILE A 72 12.30 19.23 5.23
C ILE A 72 11.25 19.86 6.16
N ARG A 73 11.33 21.16 6.38
CA ARG A 73 10.40 21.89 7.26
C ARG A 73 8.95 21.83 6.77
N VAL A 74 8.73 21.98 5.45
CA VAL A 74 7.38 21.93 4.86
C VAL A 74 6.80 20.55 4.99
N LEU A 75 7.57 19.51 4.64
CA LEU A 75 7.11 18.12 4.71
C LEU A 75 6.82 17.66 6.14
N ASP A 76 7.70 18.02 7.08
CA ASP A 76 7.53 17.70 8.50
C ASP A 76 6.27 18.36 9.07
N ARG A 77 6.08 19.66 8.85
CA ARG A 77 4.91 20.39 9.34
C ARG A 77 3.58 19.98 8.70
N SER A 78 3.62 19.40 7.52
CA SER A 78 2.42 18.94 6.82
C SER A 78 1.80 17.68 7.43
N GLY A 79 2.54 16.95 8.26
CA GLY A 79 2.04 15.78 8.97
C GLY A 79 1.69 14.58 8.08
N TYR A 80 2.11 14.56 6.82
CA TYR A 80 1.76 13.47 5.89
C TYR A 80 2.31 12.11 6.30
N PHE A 81 3.41 12.10 7.02
CA PHE A 81 4.13 10.88 7.42
C PHE A 81 3.96 10.55 8.90
N GLU A 82 3.14 11.32 9.61
CA GLU A 82 2.85 11.08 11.01
C GLU A 82 1.97 9.85 11.19
N THR A 83 2.44 8.92 12.00
CA THR A 83 1.67 7.73 12.38
C THR A 83 1.54 7.65 13.89
N VAL A 84 0.34 7.36 14.39
CA VAL A 84 0.09 7.23 15.83
C VAL A 84 0.78 5.99 16.39
N THR A 85 0.76 4.89 15.64
CA THR A 85 1.43 3.64 15.98
C THR A 85 1.89 2.93 14.71
N LEU A 86 3.15 2.48 14.68
CA LEU A 86 3.66 1.58 13.65
C LEU A 86 3.44 0.14 14.10
N SER A 87 2.68 -0.62 13.34
CA SER A 87 2.56 -2.07 13.54
C SER A 87 3.74 -2.80 12.86
N GLU A 88 4.01 -4.03 13.28
CA GLU A 88 5.00 -4.87 12.58
C GLU A 88 4.67 -5.05 11.09
N ASP A 89 3.39 -5.08 10.73
CA ASP A 89 2.94 -5.16 9.34
C ASP A 89 3.33 -3.88 8.57
N ASP A 90 3.29 -2.70 9.21
CA ASP A 90 3.69 -1.44 8.57
C ASP A 90 5.19 -1.42 8.29
N LEU A 91 6.01 -1.96 9.18
CA LEU A 91 7.45 -2.09 8.97
C LEU A 91 7.80 -3.03 7.81
N LYS A 92 6.98 -4.06 7.57
CA LYS A 92 7.14 -5.03 6.46
C LYS A 92 6.47 -4.61 5.16
N ARG A 93 5.80 -3.46 5.12
CA ARG A 93 4.98 -3.03 3.98
C ARG A 93 5.77 -2.95 2.68
N ASN A 94 6.99 -2.45 2.72
CA ASN A 94 7.87 -2.36 1.56
C ASN A 94 8.18 -3.75 0.97
N ASP A 95 8.50 -4.73 1.82
CA ASP A 95 8.74 -6.11 1.40
C ASP A 95 7.48 -6.75 0.82
N MET A 96 6.31 -6.42 1.36
CA MET A 96 5.03 -6.91 0.84
C MET A 96 4.74 -6.36 -0.56
N TYR A 97 4.99 -5.08 -0.83
CA TYR A 97 4.84 -4.48 -2.15
C TYR A 97 5.79 -5.12 -3.17
N ARG A 98 7.06 -5.33 -2.80
CA ARG A 98 8.03 -6.04 -3.66
C ARG A 98 7.59 -7.46 -3.98
N ALA A 99 7.13 -8.19 -2.98
CA ALA A 99 6.62 -9.55 -3.17
C ALA A 99 5.40 -9.56 -4.12
N ASN A 100 4.50 -8.57 -4.00
CA ASN A 100 3.35 -8.44 -4.89
C ASN A 100 3.78 -8.12 -6.33
N ALA A 101 4.73 -7.21 -6.53
CA ALA A 101 5.27 -6.89 -7.85
C ALA A 101 5.94 -8.13 -8.50
N GLN A 102 6.67 -8.92 -7.72
CA GLN A 102 7.24 -10.19 -8.20
C GLN A 102 6.17 -11.20 -8.59
N ARG A 103 5.08 -11.33 -7.80
CA ARG A 103 3.95 -12.21 -8.11
C ARG A 103 3.24 -11.78 -9.40
N ALA A 104 2.97 -10.48 -9.57
CA ALA A 104 2.37 -9.95 -10.80
C ALA A 104 3.24 -10.25 -12.03
N LYS A 105 4.56 -10.08 -11.92
CA LYS A 105 5.52 -10.43 -12.97
C LYS A 105 5.59 -11.93 -13.22
N ALA A 106 5.46 -12.77 -12.20
CA ALA A 106 5.40 -14.21 -12.36
C ALA A 106 4.10 -14.63 -13.06
N GLN A 107 2.97 -14.08 -12.64
CA GLN A 107 1.66 -14.31 -13.26
C GLN A 107 1.65 -13.98 -14.75
N SER A 108 2.26 -12.88 -15.18
CA SER A 108 2.30 -12.47 -16.58
C SER A 108 3.04 -13.43 -17.51
N ARG A 109 3.76 -14.44 -16.99
CA ARG A 109 4.44 -15.49 -17.76
C ARG A 109 3.53 -16.66 -18.12
N PHE A 110 2.36 -16.74 -17.49
CA PHE A 110 1.40 -17.82 -17.74
C PHE A 110 0.30 -17.32 -18.68
N ALA A 111 -0.09 -18.15 -19.63
CA ALA A 111 -1.19 -17.85 -20.54
C ALA A 111 -2.56 -18.03 -19.85
N ASP A 112 -2.64 -18.92 -18.87
CA ASP A 112 -3.84 -19.19 -18.08
C ASP A 112 -3.59 -18.92 -16.60
N TYR A 113 -4.55 -18.24 -15.96
CA TYR A 113 -4.53 -17.94 -14.53
C TYR A 113 -4.59 -19.19 -13.65
N HIS A 114 -5.30 -20.22 -14.12
CA HIS A 114 -5.38 -21.50 -13.40
C HIS A 114 -4.01 -22.19 -13.29
N ASP A 115 -3.26 -22.22 -14.39
CA ASP A 115 -1.90 -22.79 -14.40
C ASP A 115 -0.96 -22.00 -13.48
N TYR A 116 -1.10 -20.68 -13.42
CA TYR A 116 -0.38 -19.86 -12.46
C TYR A 116 -0.71 -20.24 -11.02
N LEU A 117 -2.00 -20.40 -10.67
CA LEU A 117 -2.40 -20.80 -9.31
C LEU A 117 -1.85 -22.19 -8.94
N LEU A 118 -1.88 -23.15 -9.87
CA LEU A 118 -1.30 -24.47 -9.65
C LEU A 118 0.21 -24.40 -9.39
N SER A 119 0.92 -23.53 -10.12
CA SER A 119 2.37 -23.36 -9.97
C SER A 119 2.79 -22.79 -8.61
N LEU A 120 1.88 -22.17 -7.87
CA LEU A 120 2.14 -21.64 -6.53
C LEU A 120 2.17 -22.71 -5.45
N GLU A 121 1.71 -23.94 -5.76
CA GLU A 121 1.66 -25.09 -4.83
C GLU A 121 1.10 -24.69 -3.44
N MET A 122 0.08 -23.82 -3.45
CA MET A 122 -0.50 -23.28 -2.22
C MET A 122 -1.16 -24.38 -1.41
N THR A 123 -0.86 -24.41 -0.13
CA THR A 123 -1.54 -25.24 0.85
C THR A 123 -2.34 -24.38 1.82
N ALA A 124 -3.48 -24.85 2.26
CA ALA A 124 -4.30 -24.18 3.27
C ALA A 124 -4.56 -25.12 4.45
N GLU A 125 -4.36 -24.59 5.64
CA GLU A 125 -4.79 -25.25 6.87
C GLU A 125 -6.06 -24.56 7.35
N ILE A 126 -7.15 -25.34 7.45
CA ILE A 126 -8.47 -24.82 7.82
C ILE A 126 -8.85 -25.45 9.15
N GLY A 127 -9.19 -24.63 10.13
CA GLY A 127 -9.57 -25.07 11.46
C GLY A 127 -10.50 -24.08 12.14
N ASP A 128 -10.97 -24.44 13.31
CA ASP A 128 -11.79 -23.59 14.14
C ASP A 128 -11.04 -22.34 14.64
N PHE A 129 -11.79 -21.32 15.04
CA PHE A 129 -11.22 -20.11 15.61
C PHE A 129 -10.50 -20.41 16.94
N SER A 130 -9.17 -20.25 16.91
CA SER A 130 -8.37 -20.36 18.11
C SER A 130 -8.25 -19.01 18.81
N PRO A 131 -8.34 -18.96 20.15
CA PRO A 131 -8.10 -17.75 20.93
C PRO A 131 -6.73 -17.10 20.64
N LEU A 132 -5.73 -17.92 20.28
CA LEU A 132 -4.39 -17.47 19.90
C LEU A 132 -4.41 -16.53 18.69
N TYR A 133 -5.29 -16.78 17.72
CA TYR A 133 -5.37 -16.00 16.48
C TYR A 133 -6.49 -14.97 16.46
N LEU A 134 -7.25 -14.86 17.55
CA LEU A 134 -8.45 -14.03 17.60
C LEU A 134 -8.17 -12.55 17.23
N GLN A 135 -7.12 -11.96 17.77
CA GLN A 135 -6.75 -10.58 17.43
C GLN A 135 -6.45 -10.42 15.95
N ARG A 136 -5.74 -11.37 15.35
CA ARG A 136 -5.41 -11.34 13.93
C ARG A 136 -6.64 -11.56 13.06
N ILE A 137 -7.52 -12.47 13.43
CA ILE A 137 -8.80 -12.71 12.75
C ILE A 137 -9.64 -11.44 12.75
N THR A 138 -9.80 -10.80 13.91
CA THR A 138 -10.54 -9.53 14.05
C THR A 138 -9.93 -8.43 13.19
N GLN A 139 -8.62 -8.31 13.18
CA GLN A 139 -7.92 -7.33 12.36
C GLN A 139 -8.16 -7.57 10.86
N LEU A 140 -8.05 -8.80 10.39
CA LEU A 140 -8.27 -9.15 8.99
C LEU A 140 -9.72 -8.90 8.58
N THR A 141 -10.68 -9.30 9.41
CA THR A 141 -12.11 -9.05 9.18
C THR A 141 -12.40 -7.56 9.06
N ASN A 142 -11.75 -6.74 9.89
CA ASN A 142 -11.94 -5.29 9.87
C ASN A 142 -11.18 -4.58 8.72
N LYS A 143 -10.09 -5.13 8.24
CA LYS A 143 -9.31 -4.57 7.12
C LYS A 143 -9.84 -5.02 5.75
N SER A 144 -10.53 -6.15 5.65
CA SER A 144 -11.05 -6.67 4.39
C SER A 144 -12.41 -6.06 4.06
N ASN A 145 -12.50 -5.34 2.94
CA ASN A 145 -13.77 -4.86 2.39
C ASN A 145 -14.26 -5.75 1.23
N GLN A 146 -13.37 -6.46 0.55
CA GLN A 146 -13.68 -7.19 -0.68
C GLN A 146 -14.73 -8.29 -0.48
N PHE A 147 -14.74 -8.96 0.67
CA PHE A 147 -15.70 -10.01 1.01
C PHE A 147 -16.64 -9.61 2.17
N ASN A 148 -16.56 -8.36 2.64
CA ASN A 148 -17.40 -7.84 3.71
C ASN A 148 -18.54 -7.01 3.10
N LEU A 149 -19.63 -7.68 2.74
CA LEU A 149 -20.78 -7.07 2.06
C LEU A 149 -21.43 -5.93 2.86
N THR A 150 -21.33 -5.95 4.17
CA THR A 150 -21.96 -4.97 5.07
C THR A 150 -21.00 -3.88 5.53
N THR A 151 -19.70 -4.03 5.27
CA THR A 151 -18.61 -3.18 5.80
C THR A 151 -18.59 -3.02 7.32
N LYS A 152 -19.32 -3.89 8.04
CA LYS A 152 -19.42 -3.86 9.49
C LYS A 152 -18.07 -4.17 10.13
N ARG A 153 -17.71 -3.41 11.16
CA ARG A 153 -16.51 -3.60 11.95
C ARG A 153 -16.87 -4.27 13.28
N TYR A 154 -15.98 -5.14 13.75
CA TYR A 154 -16.20 -5.95 14.93
C TYR A 154 -15.09 -5.75 15.95
N THR A 155 -15.44 -5.76 17.23
CA THR A 155 -14.45 -5.96 18.32
C THR A 155 -14.04 -7.43 18.37
N ALA A 156 -12.95 -7.73 19.08
CA ALA A 156 -12.52 -9.12 19.28
C ALA A 156 -13.61 -9.99 19.93
N GLU A 157 -14.31 -9.43 20.92
CA GLU A 157 -15.42 -10.10 21.62
C GLU A 157 -16.61 -10.38 20.68
N GLN A 158 -16.95 -9.39 19.85
CA GLN A 158 -18.01 -9.57 18.85
C GLN A 158 -17.63 -10.59 17.77
N THR A 159 -16.35 -10.66 17.39
CA THR A 159 -15.89 -11.66 16.41
C THR A 159 -16.08 -13.07 16.93
N VAL A 160 -15.79 -13.33 18.20
CA VAL A 160 -16.06 -14.64 18.85
C VAL A 160 -17.55 -14.92 18.88
N SER A 161 -18.36 -13.98 19.35
CA SER A 161 -19.81 -14.16 19.49
C SER A 161 -20.46 -14.45 18.13
N TYR A 162 -20.04 -13.76 17.08
CA TYR A 162 -20.58 -13.94 15.72
C TYR A 162 -20.31 -15.34 15.18
N THR A 163 -19.12 -15.89 15.40
CA THR A 163 -18.75 -17.23 14.92
C THR A 163 -19.47 -18.36 15.68
N HIS A 164 -19.77 -18.16 16.95
CA HIS A 164 -20.54 -19.14 17.73
C HIS A 164 -22.05 -19.10 17.45
N LEU A 165 -22.58 -17.98 16.93
CA LEU A 165 -24.01 -17.81 16.66
C LEU A 165 -24.42 -18.13 15.21
N THR A 166 -23.48 -18.22 14.28
CA THR A 166 -23.76 -18.37 12.84
C THR A 166 -23.42 -19.74 12.25
N LEU A 167 -22.84 -20.64 13.03
CA LEU A 167 -22.68 -22.04 12.62
C LEU A 167 -23.89 -22.83 13.13
N PRO A 168 -24.61 -23.52 12.23
CA PRO A 168 -25.71 -24.40 12.60
C PRO A 168 -25.26 -25.62 13.41
#